data_8925a9dacf7464fc2cf11b67597e3719
#
_entry.id   8925a9dacf7464fc2cf11b67597e3719
#
_cell.length_a   1.000
_cell.length_b   1.000
_cell.length_c   1.000
_cell.angle_alpha   90.00
_cell.angle_beta   90.00
_cell.angle_gamma   90.00
#
_symmetry.space_group_name_H-M   'P 1'
#
loop_
_entity.id
_entity.type
_entity.pdbx_description
1 polymer ?
#
loop_
_entity_poly.entity_id
_entity_poly.type
_entity_poly.pdbx_seq_one_letter_code
_entity_poly.pdbx_strand_id
1 'polypeptide(L)'
;KLVMEGISANSTAFLEETTPEEKPKAISAEQIEIKKDLLYDKYTLEDTYPYKDTTRSFQWDKIKERLALLENIQQTPSQWGILQNYKNRNGEAPLVRHYKRNAYKRIADTLGIERYQSVPLYLLTDTLVPERYGEDGSLVRFLADGENFVKVSPIYIGEEWYVPKRYVKVLPDTTHFIKTIMIDRRDQNIMTLEQTGEAQWTVRSMNPATTGRHRPPYAQETPLGIFVLQEKKTRMIFLKDGSTATGGFAPYASRFSDGGYIHGVPVNEPRKALIEYSPSLGTTPRSHMCVRNATSHSKFIFDWAPVNETIIFVLE
;
A
#
# COMPACT_ATOMS: atom_id res chain seq x y z
N LYS A 1 -70.67 6.10 -47.05
CA LYS A 1 -69.58 7.02 -47.42
C LYS A 1 -69.21 7.77 -46.16
N LEU A 2 -68.19 7.32 -45.47
CA LEU A 2 -67.58 8.08 -44.36
C LEU A 2 -66.12 8.34 -44.75
N VAL A 3 -65.78 9.60 -44.72
CA VAL A 3 -64.40 10.11 -44.83
C VAL A 3 -63.79 10.06 -43.50
N MET A 4 -62.64 9.41 -43.35
CA MET A 4 -61.84 9.46 -42.13
C MET A 4 -60.62 10.37 -42.39
N GLU A 5 -60.58 11.47 -41.69
CA GLU A 5 -59.45 12.39 -41.65
C GLU A 5 -58.31 11.82 -40.80
N GLY A 6 -57.12 11.82 -41.34
CA GLY A 6 -55.92 11.43 -40.65
C GLY A 6 -55.36 12.54 -39.79
N ILE A 7 -55.10 12.22 -38.51
CA ILE A 7 -54.37 13.09 -37.58
C ILE A 7 -52.88 12.69 -37.64
N SER A 8 -52.06 13.59 -38.17
CA SER A 8 -50.60 13.50 -38.14
C SER A 8 -50.12 14.00 -36.78
N ALA A 9 -49.58 13.14 -35.95
CA ALA A 9 -48.89 13.51 -34.73
C ALA A 9 -47.38 13.69 -35.03
N ASN A 10 -46.94 14.93 -35.12
CA ASN A 10 -45.53 15.28 -35.14
C ASN A 10 -44.97 15.06 -33.71
N SER A 11 -44.25 13.94 -33.50
CA SER A 11 -43.43 13.73 -32.34
C SER A 11 -42.05 14.32 -32.61
N THR A 12 -41.80 15.53 -32.15
CA THR A 12 -40.46 16.13 -32.07
C THR A 12 -39.75 15.48 -30.86
N ALA A 13 -38.95 14.45 -31.13
CA ALA A 13 -38.01 13.94 -30.14
C ALA A 13 -36.95 15.01 -29.89
N PHE A 14 -36.98 15.60 -28.69
CA PHE A 14 -35.85 16.38 -28.18
C PHE A 14 -34.70 15.39 -27.97
N LEU A 15 -33.70 15.47 -28.83
CA LEU A 15 -32.38 14.92 -28.56
C LEU A 15 -31.78 15.81 -27.47
N GLU A 16 -31.75 15.34 -26.23
CA GLU A 16 -30.89 15.92 -25.21
C GLU A 16 -29.45 15.74 -25.71
N GLU A 17 -28.80 16.82 -26.12
CA GLU A 17 -27.36 16.88 -26.30
C GLU A 17 -26.74 16.65 -24.92
N THR A 18 -26.28 15.43 -24.68
CA THR A 18 -25.41 15.15 -23.54
C THR A 18 -24.11 15.90 -23.78
N THR A 19 -23.94 17.03 -23.10
CA THR A 19 -22.65 17.71 -22.97
C THR A 19 -21.62 16.67 -22.56
N PRO A 20 -20.46 16.57 -23.26
CA PRO A 20 -19.39 15.68 -22.82
C PRO A 20 -19.01 16.07 -21.38
N GLU A 21 -19.10 15.14 -20.44
CA GLU A 21 -18.55 15.36 -19.08
C GLU A 21 -17.07 15.70 -19.25
N GLU A 22 -16.69 16.94 -18.92
CA GLU A 22 -15.29 17.34 -18.87
C GLU A 22 -14.56 16.41 -17.89
N LYS A 23 -13.55 15.70 -18.39
CA LYS A 23 -12.70 14.89 -17.53
C LYS A 23 -12.10 15.77 -16.44
N PRO A 24 -12.15 15.35 -15.16
CA PRO A 24 -11.58 16.12 -14.08
C PRO A 24 -10.13 16.50 -14.39
N LYS A 25 -9.77 17.75 -14.13
CA LYS A 25 -8.40 18.22 -14.36
C LYS A 25 -7.44 17.52 -13.39
N ALA A 26 -6.39 16.91 -13.91
CA ALA A 26 -5.39 16.25 -13.09
C ALA A 26 -4.70 17.26 -12.16
N ILE A 27 -4.55 16.87 -10.89
CA ILE A 27 -3.81 17.60 -9.84
C ILE A 27 -2.33 17.29 -10.02
N SER A 28 -1.48 18.31 -10.10
CA SER A 28 -0.03 18.13 -10.13
C SER A 28 0.57 18.14 -8.71
N ALA A 29 1.80 17.63 -8.57
CA ALA A 29 2.51 17.62 -7.30
C ALA A 29 2.69 19.04 -6.70
N GLU A 30 2.91 20.03 -7.57
CA GLU A 30 3.09 21.43 -7.16
C GLU A 30 1.82 22.05 -6.57
N GLN A 31 0.63 21.53 -6.94
CA GLN A 31 -0.65 21.98 -6.40
C GLN A 31 -0.94 21.40 -5.00
N ILE A 32 -0.23 20.34 -4.61
CA ILE A 32 -0.42 19.73 -3.29
C ILE A 32 0.12 20.68 -2.21
N GLU A 33 -0.79 21.14 -1.38
CA GLU A 33 -0.48 21.93 -0.18
C GLU A 33 -0.42 21.02 1.05
N ILE A 34 0.67 21.14 1.82
CA ILE A 34 0.87 20.35 3.02
C ILE A 34 1.02 21.27 4.22
N LYS A 35 0.18 21.07 5.23
CA LYS A 35 0.26 21.74 6.54
C LYS A 35 0.69 20.74 7.60
N LYS A 36 1.20 21.24 8.71
CA LYS A 36 1.55 20.45 9.88
C LYS A 36 0.58 20.75 11.02
N ASP A 37 -0.10 19.73 11.49
CA ASP A 37 -0.95 19.76 12.69
C ASP A 37 -0.85 18.36 13.31
N LEU A 38 0.17 18.19 14.17
CA LEU A 38 0.59 16.90 14.69
C LEU A 38 -0.40 16.40 15.74
N LEU A 39 -0.91 15.18 15.52
CA LEU A 39 -1.66 14.42 16.53
C LEU A 39 -0.73 13.57 17.40
N TYR A 40 0.46 13.33 16.91
CA TYR A 40 1.54 12.70 17.65
C TYR A 40 2.82 13.50 17.47
N ASP A 41 3.34 14.05 18.56
CA ASP A 41 4.43 15.03 18.60
C ASP A 41 5.69 14.55 19.34
N LYS A 42 5.73 13.30 19.82
CA LYS A 42 6.93 12.72 20.44
C LYS A 42 7.93 12.29 19.37
N TYR A 43 9.22 12.51 19.64
CA TYR A 43 10.33 12.13 18.75
C TYR A 43 10.17 12.70 17.34
N THR A 44 9.49 13.83 17.19
CA THR A 44 9.25 14.46 15.90
C THR A 44 10.57 14.90 15.26
N LEU A 45 10.73 14.56 14.00
CA LEU A 45 11.83 15.02 13.16
C LEU A 45 11.45 16.34 12.47
N GLU A 46 12.44 17.20 12.29
CA GLU A 46 12.31 18.36 11.41
C GLU A 46 12.32 17.95 9.94
N ASP A 47 12.00 18.86 9.02
CA ASP A 47 12.01 18.59 7.57
C ASP A 47 13.35 18.09 7.08
N THR A 48 14.42 18.63 7.66
CA THR A 48 15.79 18.17 7.53
C THR A 48 16.36 17.95 8.93
N TYR A 49 17.12 16.89 9.10
CA TYR A 49 17.68 16.55 10.41
C TYR A 49 19.08 15.93 10.27
N PRO A 50 19.97 16.16 11.26
CA PRO A 50 21.32 15.64 11.19
C PRO A 50 21.35 14.11 11.34
N TYR A 51 22.24 13.47 10.58
CA TYR A 51 22.56 12.05 10.73
C TYR A 51 24.05 11.84 10.48
N LYS A 52 24.82 11.54 11.55
CA LYS A 52 26.28 11.46 11.50
C LYS A 52 26.86 12.74 10.88
N ASP A 53 27.68 12.61 9.86
CA ASP A 53 28.33 13.72 9.12
C ASP A 53 27.47 14.23 7.94
N THR A 54 26.20 13.80 7.84
CA THR A 54 25.29 14.17 6.76
C THR A 54 23.97 14.72 7.27
N THR A 55 23.14 15.18 6.34
CA THR A 55 21.77 15.60 6.61
C THR A 55 20.81 14.66 5.89
N ARG A 56 19.78 14.24 6.61
CA ARG A 56 18.62 13.53 6.06
C ARG A 56 17.41 14.46 5.98
N SER A 57 16.46 14.10 5.16
CA SER A 57 15.24 14.88 4.98
C SER A 57 14.05 13.99 4.66
N PHE A 58 12.85 14.52 4.82
CA PHE A 58 11.67 13.94 4.18
C PHE A 58 11.72 14.26 2.68
N GLN A 59 11.38 13.28 1.85
CA GLN A 59 11.39 13.42 0.39
C GLN A 59 10.12 14.14 -0.09
N TRP A 60 9.98 15.43 0.22
CA TRP A 60 8.76 16.21 -0.01
C TRP A 60 8.25 16.15 -1.45
N ASP A 61 9.14 16.18 -2.45
CA ASP A 61 8.73 16.10 -3.85
C ASP A 61 8.06 14.74 -4.14
N LYS A 62 8.66 13.65 -3.72
CA LYS A 62 8.06 12.31 -3.88
C LYS A 62 6.77 12.17 -3.07
N ILE A 63 6.71 12.73 -1.86
CA ILE A 63 5.49 12.72 -1.05
C ILE A 63 4.37 13.42 -1.80
N LYS A 64 4.59 14.63 -2.32
CA LYS A 64 3.61 15.38 -3.10
C LYS A 64 3.18 14.64 -4.37
N GLU A 65 4.12 14.01 -5.09
CA GLU A 65 3.81 13.15 -6.24
C GLU A 65 2.87 12.00 -5.86
N ARG A 66 3.09 11.33 -4.72
CA ARG A 66 2.24 10.23 -4.25
C ARG A 66 0.86 10.69 -3.80
N LEU A 67 0.78 11.87 -3.17
CA LEU A 67 -0.50 12.47 -2.78
C LEU A 67 -1.31 12.91 -4.02
N ALA A 68 -0.67 13.56 -4.98
CA ALA A 68 -1.30 13.91 -6.27
C ALA A 68 -1.78 12.67 -7.01
N LEU A 69 -0.97 11.60 -7.07
CA LEU A 69 -1.38 10.32 -7.65
C LEU A 69 -2.64 9.79 -6.95
N LEU A 70 -2.66 9.76 -5.60
CA LEU A 70 -3.79 9.24 -4.84
C LEU A 70 -5.08 10.03 -5.09
N GLU A 71 -5.00 11.35 -5.16
CA GLU A 71 -6.16 12.17 -5.50
C GLU A 71 -6.62 11.93 -6.94
N ASN A 72 -5.71 11.92 -7.90
CA ASN A 72 -6.04 11.72 -9.31
C ASN A 72 -6.71 10.37 -9.59
N ILE A 73 -6.24 9.29 -8.97
CA ILE A 73 -6.87 7.97 -9.18
C ILE A 73 -8.27 7.89 -8.56
N GLN A 74 -8.60 8.77 -7.62
CA GLN A 74 -9.90 8.85 -6.95
C GLN A 74 -10.85 9.89 -7.54
N GLN A 75 -10.43 10.70 -8.51
CA GLN A 75 -11.30 11.68 -9.18
C GLN A 75 -12.43 11.01 -9.98
N THR A 76 -12.17 9.83 -10.51
CA THR A 76 -13.19 9.02 -11.21
C THR A 76 -13.67 7.93 -10.27
N PRO A 77 -14.99 7.74 -10.11
CA PRO A 77 -15.52 6.64 -9.32
C PRO A 77 -14.93 5.33 -9.77
N SER A 78 -14.39 4.57 -8.80
CA SER A 78 -13.71 3.31 -9.05
C SER A 78 -13.98 2.33 -7.93
N GLN A 79 -14.10 1.06 -8.27
CA GLN A 79 -14.07 0.00 -7.29
C GLN A 79 -12.63 -0.39 -7.03
N TRP A 80 -12.27 -0.48 -5.75
CA TRP A 80 -10.93 -0.82 -5.31
C TRP A 80 -10.84 -2.27 -4.88
N GLY A 81 -9.66 -2.83 -5.00
CA GLY A 81 -9.33 -4.15 -4.50
C GLY A 81 -7.93 -4.19 -3.89
N ILE A 82 -7.68 -5.26 -3.18
CA ILE A 82 -6.38 -5.57 -2.57
C ILE A 82 -5.95 -6.94 -3.07
N LEU A 83 -4.74 -7.06 -3.58
CA LEU A 83 -4.12 -8.36 -3.84
C LEU A 83 -3.81 -9.03 -2.50
N GLN A 84 -4.22 -10.27 -2.30
CA GLN A 84 -4.04 -10.96 -1.03
C GLN A 84 -3.55 -12.39 -1.20
N ASN A 85 -2.41 -12.70 -0.59
CA ASN A 85 -1.95 -14.08 -0.47
C ASN A 85 -1.04 -14.33 0.75
N TYR A 86 -1.24 -13.59 1.83
CA TYR A 86 -0.45 -13.77 3.04
C TYR A 86 -0.33 -15.22 3.48
N LYS A 87 0.92 -15.70 3.63
CA LYS A 87 1.24 -17.11 3.97
C LYS A 87 0.62 -18.12 3.01
N ASN A 88 0.48 -17.77 1.74
CA ASN A 88 -0.14 -18.60 0.70
C ASN A 88 -1.56 -19.12 1.07
N ARG A 89 -2.32 -18.36 1.88
CA ARG A 89 -3.68 -18.76 2.32
C ARG A 89 -4.66 -18.95 1.15
N ASN A 90 -4.42 -18.25 0.03
CA ASN A 90 -5.21 -18.36 -1.18
C ASN A 90 -4.59 -19.35 -2.20
N GLY A 91 -3.62 -20.14 -1.77
CA GLY A 91 -2.87 -21.10 -2.57
C GLY A 91 -1.53 -20.53 -3.05
N GLU A 92 -0.55 -21.41 -3.21
CA GLU A 92 0.74 -21.02 -3.76
C GLU A 92 0.57 -20.60 -5.23
N ALA A 93 1.11 -19.43 -5.60
CA ALA A 93 1.04 -18.94 -6.96
C ALA A 93 1.74 -19.90 -7.93
N PRO A 94 1.20 -20.15 -9.15
CA PRO A 94 1.89 -20.92 -10.19
C PRO A 94 3.22 -20.27 -10.57
N LEU A 95 4.12 -21.03 -11.19
CA LEU A 95 5.37 -20.49 -11.71
C LEU A 95 5.10 -19.51 -12.86
N VAL A 96 5.72 -18.33 -12.82
CA VAL A 96 5.71 -17.39 -13.94
C VAL A 96 6.56 -17.92 -15.09
N ARG A 97 6.30 -17.42 -16.31
CA ARG A 97 6.96 -17.86 -17.54
C ARG A 97 8.48 -17.81 -17.47
N HIS A 98 9.03 -16.75 -16.93
CA HIS A 98 10.47 -16.48 -16.84
C HIS A 98 10.92 -16.25 -15.40
N TYR A 99 10.78 -17.27 -14.55
CA TYR A 99 11.22 -17.16 -13.17
C TYR A 99 12.74 -17.32 -13.05
N LYS A 100 13.29 -16.74 -11.99
CA LYS A 100 14.68 -16.90 -11.56
C LYS A 100 14.75 -17.14 -10.05
N ARG A 101 15.92 -17.59 -9.58
CA ARG A 101 16.19 -17.62 -8.14
C ARG A 101 16.94 -16.35 -7.73
N ASN A 102 16.47 -15.70 -6.69
CA ASN A 102 17.07 -14.50 -6.13
C ASN A 102 18.23 -14.82 -5.14
N ALA A 103 18.79 -13.81 -4.49
CA ALA A 103 19.84 -13.95 -3.49
C ALA A 103 19.47 -14.82 -2.28
N TYR A 104 18.15 -14.95 -2.02
CA TYR A 104 17.60 -15.83 -0.96
C TYR A 104 17.37 -17.27 -1.47
N LYS A 105 17.78 -17.59 -2.69
CA LYS A 105 17.52 -18.87 -3.39
C LYS A 105 16.03 -19.17 -3.58
N ARG A 106 15.17 -18.16 -3.47
CA ARG A 106 13.73 -18.26 -3.66
C ARG A 106 13.35 -17.94 -5.10
N ILE A 107 12.27 -18.55 -5.57
CA ILE A 107 11.71 -18.28 -6.89
C ILE A 107 11.13 -16.86 -6.88
N ALA A 108 11.52 -16.09 -7.89
CA ALA A 108 11.02 -14.74 -8.14
C ALA A 108 10.77 -14.53 -9.64
N ASP A 109 9.95 -13.54 -9.99
CA ASP A 109 9.78 -13.10 -11.37
C ASP A 109 11.00 -12.29 -11.87
N THR A 110 10.94 -11.81 -13.10
CA THR A 110 12.05 -11.04 -13.72
C THR A 110 12.31 -9.71 -13.03
N LEU A 111 11.35 -9.17 -12.29
CA LEU A 111 11.44 -7.91 -11.56
C LEU A 111 11.78 -8.09 -10.08
N GLY A 112 11.95 -9.34 -9.65
CA GLY A 112 12.40 -9.67 -8.31
C GLY A 112 11.29 -9.92 -7.29
N ILE A 113 10.01 -9.88 -7.69
CA ILE A 113 8.90 -10.22 -6.79
C ILE A 113 8.90 -11.74 -6.55
N GLU A 114 8.98 -12.14 -5.29
CA GLU A 114 9.05 -13.54 -4.90
C GLU A 114 7.69 -14.24 -5.09
N ARG A 115 7.73 -15.54 -5.42
CA ARG A 115 6.55 -16.39 -5.54
C ARG A 115 5.78 -16.56 -4.24
N TYR A 116 6.51 -16.70 -3.13
CA TYR A 116 5.91 -16.95 -1.82
C TYR A 116 5.09 -15.75 -1.36
N GLN A 117 3.84 -15.97 -1.00
CA GLN A 117 2.84 -14.97 -0.61
C GLN A 117 2.41 -14.02 -1.74
N SER A 118 2.81 -14.27 -2.96
CA SER A 118 2.46 -13.43 -4.12
C SER A 118 1.19 -13.89 -4.81
N VAL A 119 0.67 -13.00 -5.63
CA VAL A 119 -0.52 -13.17 -6.46
C VAL A 119 -0.10 -13.31 -7.91
N PRO A 120 -0.54 -14.35 -8.64
CA PRO A 120 -0.19 -14.52 -10.05
C PRO A 120 -0.94 -13.50 -10.93
N LEU A 121 -0.20 -12.77 -11.76
CA LEU A 121 -0.72 -11.82 -12.74
C LEU A 121 -0.60 -12.41 -14.14
N TYR A 122 -1.73 -12.52 -14.84
CA TYR A 122 -1.83 -13.09 -16.17
C TYR A 122 -2.08 -12.01 -17.20
N LEU A 123 -1.44 -12.14 -18.37
CA LEU A 123 -1.72 -11.27 -19.52
C LEU A 123 -3.19 -11.46 -19.95
N LEU A 124 -3.79 -10.40 -20.50
CA LEU A 124 -5.16 -10.47 -21.02
C LEU A 124 -5.31 -11.46 -22.20
N THR A 125 -4.20 -11.80 -22.84
CA THR A 125 -4.13 -12.74 -23.99
C THR A 125 -3.72 -14.16 -23.61
N ASP A 126 -3.29 -14.40 -22.36
CA ASP A 126 -2.83 -15.70 -21.89
C ASP A 126 -3.12 -15.90 -20.38
N THR A 127 -4.07 -16.76 -20.07
CA THR A 127 -4.45 -17.14 -18.71
C THR A 127 -3.95 -18.53 -18.29
N LEU A 128 -3.05 -19.15 -19.08
CA LEU A 128 -2.50 -20.47 -18.77
C LEU A 128 -1.27 -20.37 -17.87
N VAL A 129 -0.37 -19.40 -18.17
CA VAL A 129 0.86 -19.20 -17.42
C VAL A 129 0.95 -17.75 -16.98
N PRO A 130 1.12 -17.46 -15.67
CA PRO A 130 1.25 -16.07 -15.23
C PRO A 130 2.55 -15.46 -15.75
N GLU A 131 2.49 -14.17 -16.06
CA GLU A 131 3.64 -13.40 -16.56
C GLU A 131 4.47 -12.83 -15.41
N ARG A 132 3.79 -12.39 -14.34
CA ARG A 132 4.40 -11.71 -13.19
C ARG A 132 3.76 -12.14 -11.87
N TYR A 133 4.38 -11.69 -10.79
CA TYR A 133 3.79 -11.70 -9.45
C TYR A 133 3.40 -10.30 -9.00
N GLY A 134 2.25 -10.20 -8.33
CA GLY A 134 1.84 -9.02 -7.57
C GLY A 134 2.04 -9.27 -6.08
N GLU A 135 2.50 -8.25 -5.35
CA GLU A 135 2.72 -8.35 -3.91
C GLU A 135 1.41 -8.34 -3.12
N ASP A 136 1.36 -9.14 -2.07
CA ASP A 136 0.26 -9.08 -1.08
C ASP A 136 0.10 -7.67 -0.54
N GLY A 137 -1.12 -7.19 -0.43
CA GLY A 137 -1.43 -5.84 0.05
C GLY A 137 -1.47 -4.76 -1.03
N SER A 138 -1.04 -5.04 -2.26
CA SER A 138 -1.04 -4.06 -3.34
C SER A 138 -2.45 -3.54 -3.64
N LEU A 139 -2.59 -2.20 -3.73
CA LEU A 139 -3.81 -1.54 -4.17
C LEU A 139 -4.03 -1.77 -5.66
N VAL A 140 -5.21 -2.22 -6.02
CA VAL A 140 -5.62 -2.37 -7.41
C VAL A 140 -6.96 -1.68 -7.69
N ARG A 141 -7.12 -1.16 -8.90
CA ARG A 141 -8.43 -0.81 -9.43
C ARG A 141 -9.08 -2.09 -9.94
N PHE A 142 -10.29 -2.37 -9.47
CA PHE A 142 -11.11 -3.48 -9.94
C PHE A 142 -11.85 -3.05 -11.20
N LEU A 143 -11.63 -3.72 -12.32
CA LEU A 143 -12.14 -3.29 -13.62
C LEU A 143 -13.31 -4.14 -14.11
N ALA A 144 -13.26 -5.45 -13.92
CA ALA A 144 -14.32 -6.36 -14.34
C ALA A 144 -14.31 -7.66 -13.55
N ASP A 145 -15.49 -8.21 -13.35
CA ASP A 145 -15.69 -9.54 -12.78
C ASP A 145 -15.91 -10.57 -13.91
N GLY A 146 -15.22 -11.67 -13.86
CA GLY A 146 -15.38 -12.81 -14.77
C GLY A 146 -15.75 -14.08 -14.00
N GLU A 147 -15.78 -15.22 -14.64
CA GLU A 147 -16.14 -16.50 -13.99
C GLU A 147 -15.07 -16.93 -12.98
N ASN A 148 -13.82 -17.10 -13.40
CA ASN A 148 -12.70 -17.58 -12.59
C ASN A 148 -11.66 -16.51 -12.29
N PHE A 149 -11.62 -15.48 -13.12
CA PHE A 149 -10.67 -14.36 -13.04
C PHE A 149 -11.41 -13.04 -12.87
N VAL A 150 -10.74 -12.10 -12.25
CA VAL A 150 -11.10 -10.68 -12.27
C VAL A 150 -10.06 -9.92 -13.08
N LYS A 151 -10.49 -8.83 -13.71
CA LYS A 151 -9.61 -7.90 -14.40
C LYS A 151 -9.28 -6.76 -13.44
N VAL A 152 -8.00 -6.50 -13.23
CA VAL A 152 -7.54 -5.45 -12.31
C VAL A 152 -6.42 -4.61 -12.95
N SER A 153 -6.22 -3.41 -12.41
CA SER A 153 -5.05 -2.58 -12.70
C SER A 153 -4.36 -2.21 -11.40
N PRO A 154 -3.21 -2.83 -11.07
CA PRO A 154 -2.41 -2.49 -9.89
C PRO A 154 -1.86 -1.06 -10.02
N ILE A 155 -2.04 -0.24 -8.99
CA ILE A 155 -1.68 1.19 -9.08
C ILE A 155 -0.17 1.39 -9.17
N TYR A 156 0.62 0.56 -8.50
CA TYR A 156 2.08 0.67 -8.53
C TYR A 156 2.73 0.07 -9.78
N ILE A 157 2.23 -1.10 -10.22
CA ILE A 157 2.77 -1.82 -11.38
C ILE A 157 2.26 -1.21 -12.70
N GLY A 158 1.00 -0.75 -12.68
CA GLY A 158 0.29 -0.33 -13.90
C GLY A 158 -0.23 -1.49 -14.73
N GLU A 159 -0.67 -1.19 -15.95
CA GLU A 159 -1.25 -2.11 -16.91
C GLU A 159 -2.52 -2.81 -16.40
N GLU A 160 -3.11 -3.66 -17.22
CA GLU A 160 -4.28 -4.45 -16.88
C GLU A 160 -3.93 -5.94 -16.88
N TRP A 161 -4.43 -6.63 -15.86
CA TRP A 161 -4.10 -8.04 -15.62
C TRP A 161 -5.33 -8.85 -15.29
N TYR A 162 -5.34 -10.12 -15.70
CA TYR A 162 -6.24 -11.10 -15.12
C TYR A 162 -5.62 -11.72 -13.87
N VAL A 163 -6.44 -11.82 -12.82
CA VAL A 163 -6.06 -12.42 -11.53
C VAL A 163 -7.14 -13.41 -11.10
N PRO A 164 -6.81 -14.63 -10.65
CA PRO A 164 -7.82 -15.54 -10.12
C PRO A 164 -8.55 -14.90 -8.93
N LYS A 165 -9.87 -14.96 -8.92
CA LYS A 165 -10.74 -14.28 -7.94
C LYS A 165 -10.30 -14.44 -6.48
N ARG A 166 -9.85 -15.64 -6.10
CA ARG A 166 -9.44 -15.95 -4.73
C ARG A 166 -8.31 -15.09 -4.17
N TYR A 167 -7.55 -14.43 -5.04
CA TYR A 167 -6.43 -13.57 -4.66
C TYR A 167 -6.80 -12.09 -4.55
N VAL A 168 -8.03 -11.71 -4.80
CA VAL A 168 -8.46 -10.31 -4.79
C VAL A 168 -9.55 -10.11 -3.75
N LYS A 169 -9.27 -9.26 -2.78
CA LYS A 169 -10.29 -8.74 -1.87
C LYS A 169 -10.86 -7.47 -2.48
N VAL A 170 -12.13 -7.52 -2.87
CA VAL A 170 -12.85 -6.33 -3.35
C VAL A 170 -13.29 -5.49 -2.16
N LEU A 171 -13.02 -4.19 -2.23
CA LEU A 171 -13.44 -3.23 -1.21
C LEU A 171 -14.84 -2.67 -1.53
N PRO A 172 -15.57 -2.13 -0.54
CA PRO A 172 -16.85 -1.46 -0.78
C PRO A 172 -16.69 -0.31 -1.80
N ASP A 173 -17.71 -0.08 -2.60
CA ASP A 173 -17.76 1.02 -3.62
C ASP A 173 -17.67 2.40 -2.99
N THR A 174 -18.01 2.52 -1.70
CA THR A 174 -17.88 3.75 -0.91
C THR A 174 -16.46 4.01 -0.41
N THR A 175 -15.51 3.09 -0.67
CA THR A 175 -14.14 3.23 -0.19
C THR A 175 -13.46 4.46 -0.80
N HIS A 176 -13.00 5.35 0.07
CA HIS A 176 -12.23 6.53 -0.28
C HIS A 176 -11.05 6.68 0.68
N PHE A 177 -9.86 6.90 0.13
CA PHE A 177 -8.62 6.94 0.90
C PHE A 177 -8.25 8.38 1.22
N ILE A 178 -8.40 8.77 2.47
CA ILE A 178 -8.02 10.09 2.98
C ILE A 178 -6.84 10.05 3.95
N LYS A 179 -6.41 8.85 4.35
CA LYS A 179 -5.28 8.66 5.27
C LYS A 179 -4.15 7.91 4.59
N THR A 180 -2.94 8.42 4.74
CA THR A 180 -1.74 7.81 4.17
C THR A 180 -0.61 7.71 5.18
N ILE A 181 0.24 6.71 4.97
CA ILE A 181 1.50 6.54 5.68
C ILE A 181 2.60 6.49 4.63
N MET A 182 3.57 7.39 4.74
CA MET A 182 4.77 7.43 3.90
C MET A 182 5.94 6.81 4.67
N ILE A 183 6.56 5.79 4.12
CA ILE A 183 7.73 5.11 4.68
C ILE A 183 8.90 5.36 3.75
N ASP A 184 9.97 5.96 4.26
CA ASP A 184 11.19 6.28 3.51
C ASP A 184 12.30 5.28 3.86
N ARG A 185 12.66 4.43 2.91
CA ARG A 185 13.75 3.45 3.07
C ARG A 185 15.13 4.11 3.04
N ARG A 186 15.29 5.21 2.30
CA ARG A 186 16.56 5.92 2.15
C ARG A 186 16.95 6.65 3.42
N ASP A 187 16.06 7.50 3.91
CA ASP A 187 16.32 8.39 5.05
C ASP A 187 15.78 7.85 6.38
N GLN A 188 15.21 6.63 6.38
CA GLN A 188 14.76 5.89 7.56
C GLN A 188 13.81 6.71 8.43
N ASN A 189 12.76 7.23 7.81
CA ASN A 189 11.70 7.97 8.47
C ASN A 189 10.31 7.48 8.05
N ILE A 190 9.30 7.95 8.77
CA ILE A 190 7.90 7.64 8.53
C ILE A 190 7.06 8.87 8.82
N MET A 191 6.04 9.10 8.01
CA MET A 191 5.11 10.22 8.14
C MET A 191 3.68 9.72 7.98
N THR A 192 2.75 10.26 8.75
CA THR A 192 1.32 10.06 8.55
C THR A 192 0.68 11.36 8.08
N LEU A 193 -0.20 11.26 7.06
CA LEU A 193 -0.90 12.41 6.49
C LEU A 193 -2.39 12.10 6.34
N GLU A 194 -3.19 13.14 6.45
CA GLU A 194 -4.64 13.09 6.28
C GLU A 194 -5.08 14.17 5.30
N GLN A 195 -5.91 13.81 4.34
CA GLN A 195 -6.51 14.75 3.41
C GLN A 195 -7.55 15.61 4.13
N THR A 196 -7.41 16.92 4.05
CA THR A 196 -8.29 17.89 4.72
C THR A 196 -9.06 18.77 3.74
N GLY A 197 -8.80 18.62 2.44
CA GLY A 197 -9.46 19.31 1.34
C GLY A 197 -8.88 18.86 0.00
N GLU A 198 -9.42 19.36 -1.09
CA GLU A 198 -8.87 19.12 -2.43
C GLU A 198 -7.44 19.67 -2.52
N ALA A 199 -6.49 18.83 -2.91
CA ALA A 199 -5.06 19.12 -2.93
C ALA A 199 -4.48 19.61 -1.58
N GLN A 200 -5.20 19.41 -0.47
CA GLN A 200 -4.80 19.83 0.88
C GLN A 200 -4.61 18.65 1.81
N TRP A 201 -3.41 18.54 2.35
CA TRP A 201 -3.01 17.46 3.24
C TRP A 201 -2.42 17.99 4.54
N THR A 202 -2.67 17.29 5.62
CA THR A 202 -2.17 17.66 6.95
C THR A 202 -1.31 16.54 7.50
N VAL A 203 -0.07 16.86 7.86
CA VAL A 203 0.84 15.95 8.55
C VAL A 203 0.36 15.73 9.96
N ARG A 204 0.19 14.46 10.36
CA ARG A 204 -0.25 14.07 11.70
C ARG A 204 0.87 13.50 12.57
N SER A 205 1.96 13.04 11.94
CA SER A 205 3.21 12.65 12.64
C SER A 205 4.39 12.65 11.66
N MET A 206 5.61 12.89 12.17
CA MET A 206 6.89 12.86 11.44
C MET A 206 7.96 12.25 12.34
N ASN A 207 8.35 11.01 12.10
CA ASN A 207 9.12 10.26 13.08
C ASN A 207 10.25 9.43 12.46
N PRO A 208 11.30 9.10 13.24
CA PRO A 208 12.28 8.13 12.81
C PRO A 208 11.67 6.74 12.70
N ALA A 209 12.10 5.98 11.70
CA ALA A 209 11.70 4.59 11.50
C ALA A 209 12.92 3.73 11.14
N THR A 210 12.78 2.42 11.26
CA THR A 210 13.82 1.49 10.84
C THR A 210 13.19 0.41 9.98
N THR A 211 13.58 0.38 8.69
CA THR A 211 13.06 -0.54 7.69
C THR A 211 13.82 -1.87 7.63
N GLY A 212 13.37 -2.77 6.76
CA GLY A 212 13.99 -4.05 6.48
C GLY A 212 15.34 -3.91 5.78
N ARG A 213 16.26 -4.82 6.09
CA ARG A 213 17.61 -4.88 5.51
C ARG A 213 17.76 -6.05 4.55
N HIS A 214 18.59 -5.89 3.55
CA HIS A 214 19.01 -7.00 2.70
C HIS A 214 20.08 -7.85 3.42
N ARG A 215 19.68 -8.98 3.98
CA ARG A 215 20.59 -9.94 4.63
C ARG A 215 20.08 -11.38 4.49
N PRO A 216 20.35 -12.05 3.37
CA PRO A 216 20.04 -13.46 3.22
C PRO A 216 20.68 -14.30 4.33
N PRO A 217 20.07 -15.43 4.74
CA PRO A 217 18.83 -15.99 4.20
C PRO A 217 17.54 -15.49 4.89
N TYR A 218 17.60 -14.66 5.93
CA TYR A 218 16.45 -14.39 6.79
C TYR A 218 15.83 -12.98 6.61
N ALA A 219 16.67 -11.95 6.55
CA ALA A 219 16.17 -10.57 6.53
C ALA A 219 16.03 -10.05 5.11
N GLN A 220 14.88 -9.46 4.82
CA GLN A 220 14.53 -8.84 3.55
C GLN A 220 14.25 -7.35 3.73
N GLU A 221 14.44 -6.61 2.65
CA GLU A 221 14.08 -5.20 2.58
C GLU A 221 12.56 -5.02 2.66
N THR A 222 12.12 -3.91 3.22
CA THR A 222 10.72 -3.49 3.14
C THR A 222 10.36 -3.28 1.67
N PRO A 223 9.30 -3.93 1.13
CA PRO A 223 8.99 -3.84 -0.28
C PRO A 223 8.60 -2.41 -0.68
N LEU A 224 9.03 -1.98 -1.86
CA LEU A 224 8.57 -0.74 -2.49
C LEU A 224 7.17 -0.95 -3.04
N GLY A 225 6.31 0.05 -2.95
CA GLY A 225 4.97 -0.11 -3.51
C GLY A 225 3.92 0.83 -2.93
N ILE A 226 2.69 0.53 -3.30
CA ILE A 226 1.47 1.20 -2.83
C ILE A 226 0.56 0.12 -2.28
N PHE A 227 0.44 0.11 -0.96
CA PHE A 227 -0.25 -0.93 -0.23
C PHE A 227 -1.46 -0.38 0.53
N VAL A 228 -2.36 -1.27 0.90
CA VAL A 228 -3.47 -0.98 1.80
C VAL A 228 -3.20 -1.63 3.15
N LEU A 229 -3.48 -0.92 4.24
CA LEU A 229 -3.40 -1.49 5.58
C LEU A 229 -4.42 -2.62 5.74
N GLN A 230 -3.96 -3.85 6.04
CA GLN A 230 -4.79 -5.05 5.95
C GLN A 230 -5.19 -5.67 7.29
N GLU A 231 -4.36 -5.55 8.32
CA GLU A 231 -4.55 -6.26 9.58
C GLU A 231 -3.87 -5.53 10.73
N LYS A 232 -4.41 -5.66 11.93
CA LYS A 232 -3.81 -5.15 13.16
C LYS A 232 -3.70 -6.23 14.22
N LYS A 233 -2.58 -6.24 14.93
CA LYS A 233 -2.32 -7.11 16.08
C LYS A 233 -1.74 -6.28 17.22
N THR A 234 -2.38 -6.27 18.36
CA THR A 234 -1.82 -5.60 19.56
C THR A 234 -0.46 -6.17 19.94
N ARG A 235 -0.25 -7.46 19.63
CA ARG A 235 0.98 -8.20 19.90
C ARG A 235 1.26 -9.21 18.77
N MET A 236 2.23 -8.92 17.93
CA MET A 236 2.68 -9.82 16.85
C MET A 236 3.84 -10.66 17.38
N ILE A 237 3.68 -11.97 17.41
CA ILE A 237 4.74 -12.91 17.79
C ILE A 237 5.67 -13.12 16.59
N PHE A 238 6.98 -13.08 16.83
CA PHE A 238 8.00 -13.44 15.85
C PHE A 238 8.86 -14.62 16.32
N LEU A 239 9.41 -15.34 15.37
CA LEU A 239 10.26 -16.50 15.62
C LEU A 239 11.74 -16.10 15.58
N LYS A 240 12.58 -16.92 16.19
CA LYS A 240 14.05 -16.82 16.03
C LYS A 240 14.44 -17.27 14.63
N ASP A 241 15.43 -16.63 14.05
CA ASP A 241 15.94 -16.98 12.72
C ASP A 241 16.33 -18.47 12.63
N GLY A 242 15.82 -19.12 11.57
CA GLY A 242 16.09 -20.54 11.33
C GLY A 242 15.48 -21.52 12.34
N SER A 243 14.48 -21.06 13.11
CA SER A 243 13.88 -21.85 14.20
C SER A 243 12.36 -21.67 14.23
N THR A 244 11.67 -22.63 14.85
CA THR A 244 10.25 -22.52 15.21
C THR A 244 10.04 -21.94 16.62
N ALA A 245 11.12 -21.69 17.36
CA ALA A 245 11.04 -21.12 18.68
C ALA A 245 10.67 -19.64 18.65
N THR A 246 9.85 -19.22 19.61
CA THR A 246 9.48 -17.81 19.79
C THR A 246 10.70 -16.95 20.08
N GLY A 247 10.89 -15.90 19.29
CA GLY A 247 11.94 -14.89 19.48
C GLY A 247 11.49 -13.75 20.39
N GLY A 248 10.20 -13.49 20.42
CA GLY A 248 9.60 -12.40 21.16
C GLY A 248 8.31 -11.89 20.54
N PHE A 249 8.00 -10.63 20.78
CA PHE A 249 6.85 -9.98 20.20
C PHE A 249 7.11 -8.53 19.78
N ALA A 250 6.35 -8.05 18.83
CA ALA A 250 6.30 -6.66 18.41
C ALA A 250 4.93 -6.05 18.78
N PRO A 251 4.89 -4.94 19.54
CA PRO A 251 3.63 -4.33 19.96
C PRO A 251 3.02 -3.49 18.86
N TYR A 252 1.68 -3.38 18.84
CA TYR A 252 0.89 -2.52 17.96
C TYR A 252 1.25 -2.66 16.49
N ALA A 253 1.19 -3.89 16.00
CA ALA A 253 1.61 -4.24 14.66
C ALA A 253 0.46 -4.04 13.65
N SER A 254 0.74 -3.29 12.59
CA SER A 254 -0.16 -2.96 11.48
C SER A 254 0.42 -3.51 10.18
N ARG A 255 -0.20 -4.56 9.61
CA ARG A 255 0.29 -5.28 8.42
C ARG A 255 -0.15 -4.61 7.13
N PHE A 256 0.77 -4.46 6.19
CA PHE A 256 0.48 -3.89 4.87
C PHE A 256 0.86 -4.81 3.70
N SER A 257 1.92 -5.58 3.80
CA SER A 257 2.35 -6.49 2.73
C SER A 257 3.05 -7.71 3.32
N ASP A 258 2.76 -8.90 2.84
CA ASP A 258 3.39 -10.14 3.28
C ASP A 258 3.53 -10.23 4.80
N GLY A 259 4.76 -10.47 5.28
CA GLY A 259 5.14 -10.35 6.70
C GLY A 259 5.56 -8.94 7.14
N GLY A 260 5.33 -7.91 6.31
CA GLY A 260 5.66 -6.51 6.58
C GLY A 260 4.62 -5.82 7.46
N TYR A 261 5.05 -5.44 8.65
CA TYR A 261 4.25 -4.72 9.64
C TYR A 261 4.93 -3.42 10.04
N ILE A 262 4.14 -2.38 10.29
CA ILE A 262 4.56 -1.21 11.06
C ILE A 262 4.31 -1.56 12.53
N HIS A 263 5.33 -1.50 13.39
CA HIS A 263 5.19 -1.93 14.78
C HIS A 263 6.16 -1.22 15.72
N GLY A 264 5.91 -1.29 17.02
CA GLY A 264 6.76 -0.74 18.07
C GLY A 264 8.08 -1.47 18.23
N VAL A 265 8.90 -1.01 19.14
CA VAL A 265 10.20 -1.63 19.42
C VAL A 265 9.98 -3.11 19.80
N PRO A 266 10.62 -4.05 19.09
CA PRO A 266 10.42 -5.47 19.38
C PRO A 266 10.99 -5.83 20.76
N VAL A 267 10.27 -6.69 21.48
CA VAL A 267 10.62 -7.20 22.79
C VAL A 267 11.06 -8.64 22.65
N ASN A 268 12.34 -8.91 22.83
CA ASN A 268 12.92 -10.26 22.75
C ASN A 268 12.69 -11.04 24.06
N GLU A 269 12.43 -12.35 23.92
CA GLU A 269 12.37 -13.24 25.07
C GLU A 269 13.71 -13.23 25.83
N PRO A 270 13.71 -13.35 27.18
CA PRO A 270 12.53 -13.56 28.05
C PRO A 270 11.83 -12.29 28.55
N ARG A 271 12.19 -11.11 28.02
CA ARG A 271 11.60 -9.82 28.41
C ARG A 271 10.11 -9.77 28.09
N LYS A 272 9.31 -9.21 29.00
CA LYS A 272 7.86 -9.03 28.83
C LYS A 272 7.45 -7.56 28.75
N ALA A 273 8.23 -6.66 29.38
CA ALA A 273 7.91 -5.24 29.44
C ALA A 273 8.15 -4.55 28.09
N LEU A 274 7.25 -3.64 27.72
CA LEU A 274 7.39 -2.82 26.52
C LEU A 274 8.66 -1.97 26.60
N ILE A 275 9.25 -1.75 25.43
CA ILE A 275 10.37 -0.84 25.23
C ILE A 275 9.82 0.33 24.41
N GLU A 276 9.89 1.53 24.95
CA GLU A 276 9.33 2.71 24.27
C GLU A 276 10.15 3.13 23.07
N TYR A 277 11.47 3.20 23.21
CA TYR A 277 12.36 3.74 22.19
C TYR A 277 13.64 2.93 22.05
N SER A 278 14.19 2.90 20.84
CA SER A 278 15.50 2.32 20.55
C SER A 278 16.38 3.34 19.85
N PRO A 279 17.64 3.54 20.28
CA PRO A 279 18.59 4.43 19.60
C PRO A 279 18.88 4.03 18.14
N SER A 280 18.49 2.85 17.73
CA SER A 280 18.64 2.39 16.33
C SER A 280 17.58 2.93 15.39
N LEU A 281 16.49 3.52 15.90
CA LEU A 281 15.44 4.12 15.08
C LEU A 281 16.00 5.30 14.28
N GLY A 282 15.65 5.36 12.99
CA GLY A 282 16.12 6.41 12.09
C GLY A 282 17.59 6.26 11.66
N THR A 283 18.25 5.15 11.95
CA THR A 283 19.68 4.96 11.59
C THR A 283 19.87 4.24 10.27
N THR A 284 19.89 2.92 10.28
CA THR A 284 20.08 2.07 9.10
C THR A 284 19.03 0.97 9.06
N PRO A 285 18.72 0.40 7.89
CA PRO A 285 17.83 -0.77 7.81
C PRO A 285 18.32 -1.92 8.70
N ARG A 286 17.44 -2.52 9.51
CA ARG A 286 17.80 -3.56 10.48
C ARG A 286 16.80 -4.69 10.64
N SER A 287 15.56 -4.50 10.21
CA SER A 287 14.49 -5.48 10.43
C SER A 287 14.46 -6.57 9.36
N HIS A 288 13.50 -7.50 9.51
CA HIS A 288 13.18 -8.56 8.55
C HIS A 288 11.96 -8.16 7.71
N MET A 289 12.01 -7.05 6.97
CA MET A 289 10.93 -6.46 6.18
C MET A 289 10.06 -5.44 6.94
N CYS A 290 9.86 -5.59 8.25
CA CYS A 290 9.01 -4.69 9.04
C CYS A 290 9.59 -3.27 9.17
N VAL A 291 8.71 -2.34 9.54
CA VAL A 291 9.04 -0.94 9.85
C VAL A 291 8.88 -0.72 11.35
N ARG A 292 10.00 -0.52 12.03
CA ARG A 292 10.07 -0.32 13.48
C ARG A 292 9.95 1.15 13.82
N ASN A 293 9.18 1.47 14.85
CA ASN A 293 8.95 2.82 15.37
C ASN A 293 9.08 2.85 16.89
N ALA A 294 9.08 4.04 17.49
CA ALA A 294 8.78 4.18 18.90
C ALA A 294 7.44 3.48 19.21
N THR A 295 7.34 2.80 20.35
CA THR A 295 6.15 2.00 20.65
C THR A 295 4.90 2.85 20.78
N SER A 296 5.00 4.04 21.35
CA SER A 296 3.87 5.01 21.39
C SER A 296 3.48 5.53 20.01
N HIS A 297 4.44 5.70 19.07
CA HIS A 297 4.13 6.07 17.69
C HIS A 297 3.40 4.93 16.95
N SER A 298 3.86 3.71 17.13
CA SER A 298 3.16 2.55 16.54
C SER A 298 1.76 2.37 17.11
N LYS A 299 1.57 2.68 18.41
CA LYS A 299 0.23 2.72 19.01
C LYS A 299 -0.63 3.81 18.39
N PHE A 300 -0.07 5.01 18.19
CA PHE A 300 -0.79 6.08 17.49
C PHE A 300 -1.23 5.65 16.10
N ILE A 301 -0.34 5.08 15.27
CA ILE A 301 -0.68 4.57 13.93
C ILE A 301 -1.75 3.48 14.03
N PHE A 302 -1.60 2.55 14.98
CA PHE A 302 -2.54 1.45 15.20
C PHE A 302 -3.96 1.96 15.50
N ASP A 303 -4.10 3.01 16.28
CA ASP A 303 -5.39 3.60 16.65
C ASP A 303 -5.94 4.52 15.53
N TRP A 304 -5.07 5.30 14.90
CA TRP A 304 -5.44 6.35 13.93
C TRP A 304 -5.77 5.82 12.53
N ALA A 305 -5.06 4.80 12.04
CA ALA A 305 -5.15 4.31 10.67
C ALA A 305 -6.17 3.17 10.54
N PRO A 306 -7.34 3.33 9.89
CA PRO A 306 -8.30 2.25 9.71
C PRO A 306 -7.82 1.21 8.69
N VAL A 307 -8.12 -0.06 8.96
CA VAL A 307 -7.89 -1.19 8.03
C VAL A 307 -8.76 -1.04 6.80
N ASN A 308 -8.24 -1.36 5.63
CA ASN A 308 -8.85 -1.26 4.31
C ASN A 308 -9.11 0.19 3.82
N GLU A 309 -8.73 1.21 4.58
CA GLU A 309 -9.00 2.62 4.27
C GLU A 309 -7.75 3.50 4.37
N THR A 310 -6.59 2.93 4.72
CA THR A 310 -5.31 3.65 4.81
C THR A 310 -4.36 3.14 3.76
N ILE A 311 -3.80 4.05 2.97
CA ILE A 311 -2.77 3.76 1.96
C ILE A 311 -1.38 3.91 2.57
N ILE A 312 -0.51 2.95 2.25
CA ILE A 312 0.90 2.96 2.65
C ILE A 312 1.75 3.06 1.39
N PHE A 313 2.54 4.13 1.31
CA PHE A 313 3.55 4.31 0.28
C PHE A 313 4.92 3.97 0.87
N VAL A 314 5.65 3.08 0.22
CA VAL A 314 7.05 2.80 0.56
C VAL A 314 7.91 3.44 -0.52
N LEU A 315 8.73 4.41 -0.12
CA LEU A 315 9.59 5.23 -0.97
C LEU A 315 11.06 4.78 -0.88
N GLU A 316 11.84 5.06 -1.95
CA GLU A 316 13.28 4.85 -2.02
C GLU A 316 14.01 6.16 -2.19
#